data_8ea7894a6b60ab005da971c244b868b4
#
_entry.id   8ea7894a6b60ab005da971c244b868b4
#
_cell.length_a   1.000
_cell.length_b   1.000
_cell.length_c   1.000
_cell.angle_alpha   90.00
_cell.angle_beta   90.00
_cell.angle_gamma   90.00
#
_symmetry.space_group_name_H-M   'P 1'
#
loop_
_entity.id
_entity.type
_entity.pdbx_description
1 polymer ?
#
loop_
_entity_poly.entity_id
_entity_poly.type
_entity_poly.pdbx_seq_one_letter_code
_entity_poly.pdbx_strand_id
1 'polypeptide(L)'
;MSGIQFGLMIRGQFPQGEDMGARFEEMVEQVRLADQLGFTSLTKGLHYSSHPLQTLNQLVFLSRMAAETRKLRLNFGIILLSLHQPLEIAEQLASLDVISKGRVIFGAGLGYREVELAAFGVQRKQVVRRFTENIEAIKRLWTEDKVSMKGSYFELLDANVSVKPVQKPHPPIWIGANADPAIERAARIGDCWYVNPHNRMDTIERQVEVYKRALDAAGKPFPVEFPGRRECFVAATREEAIRLCRPYLTKKYEVYHAWGQDKAMPEGDNDLGLAFDDLIKDRFFLGSVDEVAEQIINYTRKTGINHHVLSCQWPGMPQSMALDTLQLLGKEVFPRVRQGV
;
A
#
# COMPACT_ATOMS: atom_id res chain seq x y z
N MET A 1 -13.05 -14.22 13.93
CA MET A 1 -12.54 -13.07 13.13
C MET A 1 -11.04 -13.00 13.33
N SER A 2 -10.24 -12.86 12.28
CA SER A 2 -8.81 -12.54 12.44
C SER A 2 -8.73 -11.20 13.18
N GLY A 3 -7.92 -11.12 14.23
CA GLY A 3 -7.79 -9.90 15.02
C GLY A 3 -7.31 -8.72 14.17
N ILE A 4 -7.53 -7.51 14.65
CA ILE A 4 -7.09 -6.27 13.99
C ILE A 4 -5.58 -6.25 13.83
N GLN A 5 -5.12 -5.95 12.62
CA GLN A 5 -3.72 -5.86 12.26
C GLN A 5 -3.33 -4.41 11.92
N PHE A 6 -2.07 -4.07 12.16
CA PHE A 6 -1.54 -2.75 11.88
C PHE A 6 -0.27 -2.86 11.05
N GLY A 7 -0.24 -2.15 9.92
CA GLY A 7 0.93 -2.04 9.05
C GLY A 7 1.54 -0.65 9.10
N LEU A 8 2.85 -0.56 8.97
CA LEU A 8 3.55 0.71 8.76
C LEU A 8 3.77 0.94 7.27
N MET A 9 3.38 2.12 6.78
CA MET A 9 3.71 2.57 5.43
C MET A 9 4.95 3.45 5.46
N ILE A 10 6.07 2.94 4.98
CA ILE A 10 7.25 3.75 4.67
C ILE A 10 7.15 4.24 3.22
N ARG A 11 6.74 5.48 3.03
CA ARG A 11 6.79 6.10 1.69
C ARG A 11 8.22 6.34 1.26
N GLY A 12 9.05 6.84 2.19
CA GLY A 12 10.45 7.18 1.93
C GLY A 12 10.57 8.16 0.77
N GLN A 13 9.73 9.17 0.76
CA GLN A 13 9.72 10.28 -0.21
C GLN A 13 10.28 11.52 0.45
N PHE A 14 11.40 11.98 -0.04
CA PHE A 14 12.14 13.12 0.52
C PHE A 14 12.35 14.20 -0.53
N PRO A 15 12.43 15.48 -0.15
CA PRO A 15 12.80 16.56 -1.07
C PRO A 15 14.13 16.28 -1.79
N GLN A 16 14.24 16.78 -3.02
CA GLN A 16 15.52 16.74 -3.75
C GLN A 16 16.63 17.44 -2.97
N GLY A 17 17.84 16.87 -3.00
CA GLY A 17 19.02 17.42 -2.33
C GLY A 17 19.22 16.96 -0.89
N GLU A 18 18.26 16.27 -0.27
CA GLU A 18 18.50 15.63 1.02
C GLU A 18 19.43 14.41 0.89
N ASP A 19 20.24 14.17 1.93
CA ASP A 19 21.12 12.99 2.00
C ASP A 19 20.28 11.72 2.15
N MET A 20 20.17 10.95 1.08
CA MET A 20 19.41 9.70 1.07
C MET A 20 20.07 8.58 1.89
N GLY A 21 21.36 8.66 2.19
CA GLY A 21 22.03 7.73 3.11
C GLY A 21 21.53 7.96 4.53
N ALA A 22 21.54 9.19 5.01
CA ALA A 22 21.00 9.56 6.32
C ALA A 22 19.50 9.23 6.41
N ARG A 23 18.72 9.55 5.38
CA ARG A 23 17.28 9.23 5.32
C ARG A 23 17.01 7.73 5.31
N PHE A 24 17.89 6.93 4.74
CA PHE A 24 17.79 5.48 4.79
C PHE A 24 17.94 4.96 6.23
N GLU A 25 18.92 5.44 6.99
CA GLU A 25 19.10 5.03 8.39
C GLU A 25 17.89 5.44 9.26
N GLU A 26 17.31 6.61 9.04
CA GLU A 26 16.06 7.01 9.70
C GLU A 26 14.91 6.05 9.39
N MET A 27 14.76 5.62 8.14
CA MET A 27 13.74 4.64 7.77
C MET A 27 14.00 3.27 8.43
N VAL A 28 15.26 2.84 8.54
CA VAL A 28 15.64 1.61 9.26
C VAL A 28 15.24 1.70 10.72
N GLU A 29 15.49 2.83 11.38
CA GLU A 29 15.09 3.07 12.76
C GLU A 29 13.56 2.96 12.95
N GLN A 30 12.78 3.60 12.07
CA GLN A 30 11.30 3.48 12.11
C GLN A 30 10.84 2.04 11.95
N VAL A 31 11.44 1.29 11.03
CA VAL A 31 11.08 -0.11 10.76
C VAL A 31 11.41 -1.01 11.95
N ARG A 32 12.60 -0.85 12.56
CA ARG A 32 12.98 -1.59 13.76
C ARG A 32 12.07 -1.29 14.94
N LEU A 33 11.70 -0.02 15.12
CA LEU A 33 10.75 0.40 16.14
C LEU A 33 9.37 -0.23 15.90
N ALA A 34 8.87 -0.23 14.67
CA ALA A 34 7.58 -0.84 14.32
C ALA A 34 7.56 -2.36 14.60
N ASP A 35 8.65 -3.10 14.29
CA ASP A 35 8.78 -4.53 14.59
C ASP A 35 8.68 -4.84 16.10
N GLN A 36 9.11 -3.88 16.94
CA GLN A 36 9.02 -3.97 18.41
C GLN A 36 7.64 -3.58 18.95
N LEU A 37 6.96 -2.63 18.32
CA LEU A 37 5.70 -2.04 18.78
C LEU A 37 4.43 -2.82 18.35
N GLY A 38 4.58 -3.99 17.74
CA GLY A 38 3.44 -4.85 17.41
C GLY A 38 2.74 -4.50 16.09
N PHE A 39 3.41 -3.78 15.19
CA PHE A 39 3.03 -3.77 13.79
C PHE A 39 3.20 -5.16 13.19
N THR A 40 2.37 -5.50 12.20
CA THR A 40 2.33 -6.83 11.57
C THR A 40 2.81 -6.82 10.12
N SER A 41 2.87 -5.64 9.49
CA SER A 41 3.41 -5.49 8.14
C SER A 41 4.16 -4.18 7.96
N LEU A 42 5.12 -4.22 7.05
CA LEU A 42 5.84 -3.09 6.51
C LEU A 42 5.45 -2.93 5.04
N THR A 43 4.97 -1.77 4.67
CA THR A 43 4.64 -1.43 3.29
C THR A 43 5.62 -0.41 2.73
N LYS A 44 6.18 -0.66 1.56
CA LYS A 44 6.98 0.32 0.81
C LYS A 44 6.29 0.69 -0.49
N GLY A 45 6.00 1.97 -0.67
CA GLY A 45 5.52 2.51 -1.94
C GLY A 45 6.66 2.87 -2.90
N LEU A 46 6.32 2.99 -4.18
CA LEU A 46 7.25 3.43 -5.21
C LEU A 46 6.53 4.30 -6.24
N HIS A 47 7.24 5.33 -6.71
CA HIS A 47 7.03 6.00 -7.97
C HIS A 47 8.36 6.10 -8.70
N TYR A 48 8.37 5.79 -10.00
CA TYR A 48 9.52 6.06 -10.86
C TYR A 48 9.51 7.53 -11.29
N SER A 49 10.66 8.09 -11.64
CA SER A 49 10.77 9.51 -12.04
C SER A 49 10.03 10.45 -11.09
N SER A 50 10.33 10.33 -9.80
CA SER A 50 9.52 10.92 -8.70
C SER A 50 9.81 12.40 -8.42
N HIS A 51 10.55 13.12 -9.30
CA HIS A 51 10.77 14.56 -9.13
C HIS A 51 9.46 15.32 -8.84
N PRO A 52 9.42 16.28 -7.90
CA PRO A 52 10.54 16.88 -7.13
C PRO A 52 10.95 16.09 -5.87
N LEU A 53 10.47 14.87 -5.70
CA LEU A 53 10.84 14.01 -4.60
C LEU A 53 11.87 12.97 -5.06
N GLN A 54 12.62 12.42 -4.10
CA GLN A 54 13.48 11.27 -4.30
C GLN A 54 13.04 10.12 -3.41
N THR A 55 13.20 8.87 -3.86
CA THR A 55 12.80 7.67 -3.12
C THR A 55 13.65 6.48 -3.51
N LEU A 56 13.88 5.56 -2.58
CA LEU A 56 14.55 4.30 -2.85
C LEU A 56 13.58 3.29 -3.50
N ASN A 57 14.12 2.43 -4.37
CA ASN A 57 13.36 1.36 -5.00
C ASN A 57 12.78 0.41 -3.93
N GLN A 58 11.53 0.00 -4.11
CA GLN A 58 10.80 -0.78 -3.11
C GLN A 58 11.36 -2.19 -2.92
N LEU A 59 11.78 -2.88 -4.00
CA LEU A 59 12.33 -4.23 -3.90
C LEU A 59 13.67 -4.20 -3.16
N VAL A 60 14.57 -3.29 -3.53
CA VAL A 60 15.88 -3.13 -2.89
C VAL A 60 15.71 -2.79 -1.39
N PHE A 61 14.79 -1.87 -1.08
CA PHE A 61 14.50 -1.49 0.30
C PHE A 61 13.92 -2.67 1.11
N LEU A 62 12.88 -3.34 0.60
CA LEU A 62 12.23 -4.45 1.32
C LEU A 62 13.16 -5.66 1.47
N SER A 63 14.05 -5.91 0.52
CA SER A 63 15.07 -6.95 0.64
C SER A 63 16.03 -6.67 1.82
N ARG A 64 16.45 -5.41 1.99
CA ARG A 64 17.23 -5.02 3.16
C ARG A 64 16.42 -5.16 4.45
N MET A 65 15.16 -4.73 4.46
CA MET A 65 14.28 -4.82 5.64
C MET A 65 13.97 -6.26 6.04
N ALA A 66 14.06 -7.21 5.12
CA ALA A 66 13.95 -8.64 5.45
C ALA A 66 15.00 -9.10 6.48
N ALA A 67 16.19 -8.50 6.46
CA ALA A 67 17.26 -8.76 7.42
C ALA A 67 17.12 -7.95 8.72
N GLU A 68 16.51 -6.76 8.65
CA GLU A 68 16.33 -5.86 9.78
C GLU A 68 15.15 -6.25 10.69
N THR A 69 14.22 -7.06 10.20
CA THR A 69 12.97 -7.42 10.89
C THR A 69 12.79 -8.93 10.96
N ARG A 70 11.98 -9.38 11.93
CA ARG A 70 11.69 -10.80 12.10
C ARG A 70 10.21 -11.16 11.92
N LYS A 71 9.30 -10.23 12.24
CA LYS A 71 7.86 -10.47 12.30
C LYS A 71 7.09 -9.74 11.21
N LEU A 72 7.56 -8.56 10.77
CA LEU A 72 6.88 -7.76 9.79
C LEU A 72 6.77 -8.49 8.44
N ARG A 73 5.55 -8.60 7.94
CA ARG A 73 5.30 -9.00 6.56
C ARG A 73 5.71 -7.86 5.63
N LEU A 74 6.28 -8.18 4.49
CA LEU A 74 6.90 -7.22 3.57
C LEU A 74 5.95 -6.98 2.39
N ASN A 75 5.24 -5.85 2.44
CA ASN A 75 4.23 -5.50 1.45
C ASN A 75 4.75 -4.49 0.42
N PHE A 76 4.62 -4.85 -0.84
CA PHE A 76 4.80 -3.92 -1.95
C PHE A 76 3.54 -3.08 -2.10
N GLY A 77 3.61 -1.79 -1.84
CA GLY A 77 2.42 -0.98 -1.79
C GLY A 77 2.39 0.21 -2.74
N ILE A 78 2.39 -0.03 -4.04
CA ILE A 78 2.18 -1.24 -4.86
C ILE A 78 3.24 -1.38 -5.94
N ILE A 79 3.45 -2.57 -6.49
CA ILE A 79 4.18 -2.75 -7.76
C ILE A 79 3.29 -2.25 -8.89
N LEU A 80 3.82 -1.37 -9.75
CA LEU A 80 3.15 -0.90 -10.97
C LEU A 80 3.27 -1.98 -12.05
N LEU A 81 2.52 -3.08 -11.88
CA LEU A 81 2.75 -4.35 -12.56
C LEU A 81 2.61 -4.25 -14.08
N SER A 82 1.83 -3.30 -14.59
CA SER A 82 1.71 -3.08 -16.03
C SER A 82 3.04 -2.66 -16.71
N LEU A 83 4.02 -2.17 -15.93
CA LEU A 83 5.33 -1.73 -16.42
C LEU A 83 6.35 -2.88 -16.56
N HIS A 84 6.08 -4.04 -15.95
CA HIS A 84 7.04 -5.13 -15.78
C HIS A 84 6.70 -6.37 -16.60
N GLN A 85 7.67 -7.28 -16.70
CA GLN A 85 7.47 -8.62 -17.24
C GLN A 85 7.08 -9.59 -16.12
N PRO A 86 6.17 -10.55 -16.37
CA PRO A 86 5.66 -11.43 -15.32
C PRO A 86 6.73 -12.36 -14.73
N LEU A 87 7.61 -12.92 -15.55
CA LEU A 87 8.66 -13.82 -15.07
C LEU A 87 9.63 -13.10 -14.13
N GLU A 88 10.07 -11.91 -14.49
CA GLU A 88 10.97 -11.11 -13.66
C GLU A 88 10.37 -10.86 -12.26
N ILE A 89 9.12 -10.42 -12.19
CA ILE A 89 8.45 -10.16 -10.91
C ILE A 89 8.22 -11.46 -10.13
N ALA A 90 7.84 -12.55 -10.82
CA ALA A 90 7.65 -13.85 -10.16
C ALA A 90 8.94 -14.36 -9.51
N GLU A 91 10.10 -14.25 -10.18
CA GLU A 91 11.42 -14.63 -9.67
C GLU A 91 11.83 -13.77 -8.46
N GLN A 92 11.71 -12.45 -8.59
CA GLN A 92 12.11 -11.51 -7.53
C GLN A 92 11.29 -11.73 -6.25
N LEU A 93 9.97 -11.85 -6.37
CA LEU A 93 9.11 -12.03 -5.21
C LEU A 93 9.22 -13.42 -4.59
N ALA A 94 9.39 -14.47 -5.38
CA ALA A 94 9.64 -15.82 -4.87
C ALA A 94 10.97 -15.87 -4.10
N SER A 95 12.03 -15.26 -4.64
CA SER A 95 13.32 -15.16 -3.98
C SER A 95 13.22 -14.42 -2.64
N LEU A 96 12.53 -13.27 -2.62
CA LEU A 96 12.32 -12.51 -1.39
C LEU A 96 11.44 -13.29 -0.39
N ASP A 97 10.47 -14.06 -0.88
CA ASP A 97 9.61 -14.87 0.00
C ASP A 97 10.43 -15.97 0.70
N VAL A 98 11.34 -16.62 -0.02
CA VAL A 98 12.29 -17.59 0.56
C VAL A 98 13.21 -16.91 1.58
N ILE A 99 13.87 -15.79 1.20
CA ILE A 99 14.79 -15.04 2.06
C ILE A 99 14.09 -14.55 3.33
N SER A 100 12.86 -14.08 3.21
CA SER A 100 12.08 -13.57 4.33
C SER A 100 11.33 -14.66 5.12
N LYS A 101 11.43 -15.94 4.72
CA LYS A 101 10.74 -17.08 5.33
C LYS A 101 9.20 -16.93 5.28
N GLY A 102 8.67 -16.61 4.10
CA GLY A 102 7.23 -16.54 3.86
C GLY A 102 6.56 -15.27 4.37
N ARG A 103 7.24 -14.11 4.31
CA ARG A 103 6.70 -12.83 4.79
C ARG A 103 6.28 -11.87 3.67
N VAL A 104 6.36 -12.23 2.40
CA VAL A 104 6.00 -11.36 1.29
C VAL A 104 4.49 -11.19 1.18
N ILE A 105 4.05 -9.95 0.90
CA ILE A 105 2.72 -9.61 0.40
C ILE A 105 2.92 -8.94 -0.97
N PHE A 106 2.30 -9.49 -1.99
CA PHE A 106 2.35 -8.95 -3.35
C PHE A 106 1.27 -7.90 -3.55
N GLY A 107 1.55 -6.65 -3.21
CA GLY A 107 0.69 -5.53 -3.56
C GLY A 107 0.94 -5.09 -5.01
N ALA A 108 -0.10 -5.11 -5.84
CA ALA A 108 -0.03 -4.82 -7.27
C ALA A 108 -1.08 -3.79 -7.72
N GLY A 109 -0.76 -2.99 -8.72
CA GLY A 109 -1.67 -2.03 -9.33
C GLY A 109 -1.26 -1.61 -10.73
N LEU A 110 -2.14 -0.81 -11.38
CA LEU A 110 -1.98 -0.44 -12.79
C LEU A 110 -0.86 0.59 -13.02
N GLY A 111 -0.72 1.57 -12.12
CA GLY A 111 -0.02 2.80 -12.43
C GLY A 111 -0.91 3.83 -13.16
N TYR A 112 -0.64 5.11 -12.95
CA TYR A 112 -1.46 6.20 -13.51
C TYR A 112 -0.64 7.34 -14.12
N ARG A 113 0.65 7.48 -13.81
CA ARG A 113 1.50 8.58 -14.26
C ARG A 113 2.02 8.33 -15.67
N GLU A 114 1.79 9.29 -16.58
CA GLU A 114 2.24 9.18 -17.97
C GLU A 114 3.76 9.11 -18.10
N VAL A 115 4.50 9.83 -17.21
CA VAL A 115 5.97 9.79 -17.22
C VAL A 115 6.50 8.39 -16.91
N GLU A 116 5.83 7.63 -16.03
CA GLU A 116 6.20 6.26 -15.73
C GLU A 116 5.89 5.34 -16.90
N LEU A 117 4.70 5.46 -17.49
CA LEU A 117 4.31 4.68 -18.66
C LEU A 117 5.27 4.90 -19.84
N ALA A 118 5.58 6.15 -20.14
CA ALA A 118 6.50 6.51 -21.21
C ALA A 118 7.92 5.98 -20.99
N ALA A 119 8.44 6.10 -19.76
CA ALA A 119 9.78 5.63 -19.40
C ALA A 119 9.94 4.11 -19.58
N PHE A 120 8.86 3.32 -19.42
CA PHE A 120 8.83 1.88 -19.61
C PHE A 120 8.27 1.44 -20.98
N GLY A 121 8.01 2.38 -21.89
CA GLY A 121 7.49 2.06 -23.23
C GLY A 121 6.07 1.48 -23.24
N VAL A 122 5.27 1.76 -22.20
CA VAL A 122 3.90 1.25 -22.05
C VAL A 122 2.88 2.30 -22.45
N GLN A 123 1.94 1.94 -23.32
CA GLN A 123 0.84 2.84 -23.70
C GLN A 123 -0.33 2.71 -22.72
N ARG A 124 -1.01 3.82 -22.42
CA ARG A 124 -2.18 3.86 -21.51
C ARG A 124 -3.23 2.79 -21.81
N LYS A 125 -3.54 2.59 -23.10
CA LYS A 125 -4.53 1.57 -23.53
C LYS A 125 -4.14 0.11 -23.22
N GLN A 126 -2.86 -0.15 -22.92
CA GLN A 126 -2.33 -1.49 -22.66
C GLN A 126 -2.35 -1.87 -21.18
N VAL A 127 -2.40 -0.88 -20.26
CA VAL A 127 -2.12 -1.11 -18.83
C VAL A 127 -3.03 -2.15 -18.19
N VAL A 128 -4.33 -2.11 -18.49
CA VAL A 128 -5.30 -3.05 -17.89
C VAL A 128 -5.02 -4.48 -18.34
N ARG A 129 -4.78 -4.66 -19.64
CA ARG A 129 -4.53 -5.99 -20.21
C ARG A 129 -3.20 -6.56 -19.73
N ARG A 130 -2.12 -5.76 -19.79
CA ARG A 130 -0.80 -6.14 -19.24
C ARG A 130 -0.91 -6.56 -17.77
N PHE A 131 -1.60 -5.76 -16.96
CA PHE A 131 -1.80 -6.06 -15.55
C PHE A 131 -2.51 -7.39 -15.31
N THR A 132 -3.62 -7.62 -16.01
CA THR A 132 -4.44 -8.84 -15.83
C THR A 132 -3.70 -10.09 -16.28
N GLU A 133 -3.07 -10.05 -17.47
CA GLU A 133 -2.29 -11.16 -18.00
C GLU A 133 -1.05 -11.44 -17.10
N ASN A 134 -0.40 -10.40 -16.59
CA ASN A 134 0.75 -10.57 -15.68
C ASN A 134 0.35 -11.22 -14.34
N ILE A 135 -0.78 -10.85 -13.74
CA ILE A 135 -1.27 -11.51 -12.50
C ILE A 135 -1.51 -13.01 -12.75
N GLU A 136 -2.16 -13.34 -13.86
CA GLU A 136 -2.40 -14.74 -14.23
C GLU A 136 -1.09 -15.51 -14.44
N ALA A 137 -0.18 -14.97 -15.23
CA ALA A 137 1.12 -15.58 -15.49
C ALA A 137 1.94 -15.80 -14.21
N ILE A 138 1.97 -14.80 -13.32
CA ILE A 138 2.69 -14.89 -12.04
C ILE A 138 2.11 -15.98 -11.15
N LYS A 139 0.78 -16.06 -11.02
CA LYS A 139 0.13 -17.14 -10.25
C LYS A 139 0.52 -18.52 -10.79
N ARG A 140 0.44 -18.71 -12.10
CA ARG A 140 0.82 -19.96 -12.75
C ARG A 140 2.30 -20.29 -12.53
N LEU A 141 3.20 -19.31 -12.72
CA LEU A 141 4.64 -19.48 -12.49
C LEU A 141 4.96 -19.90 -11.05
N TRP A 142 4.17 -19.46 -10.06
CA TRP A 142 4.38 -19.86 -8.67
C TRP A 142 3.81 -21.23 -8.31
N THR A 143 2.80 -21.70 -9.05
CA THR A 143 2.02 -22.91 -8.70
C THR A 143 2.26 -24.09 -9.63
N GLU A 144 2.65 -23.85 -10.88
CA GLU A 144 2.89 -24.88 -11.90
C GLU A 144 4.41 -25.09 -12.10
N ASP A 145 4.83 -26.31 -12.47
CA ASP A 145 6.26 -26.63 -12.71
C ASP A 145 6.78 -25.97 -13.99
N LYS A 146 5.97 -25.95 -15.03
CA LYS A 146 6.26 -25.32 -16.33
C LYS A 146 5.04 -24.58 -16.82
N VAL A 147 5.26 -23.39 -17.35
CA VAL A 147 4.19 -22.53 -17.87
C VAL A 147 4.48 -22.19 -19.32
N SER A 148 3.57 -22.58 -20.21
CA SER A 148 3.48 -22.04 -21.55
C SER A 148 2.24 -21.16 -21.64
N MET A 149 2.44 -19.88 -21.94
CA MET A 149 1.37 -18.89 -22.03
C MET A 149 1.76 -17.78 -23.00
N LYS A 150 0.88 -17.52 -23.96
CA LYS A 150 1.02 -16.39 -24.87
C LYS A 150 0.11 -15.26 -24.43
N GLY A 151 0.71 -14.24 -23.84
CA GLY A 151 0.05 -12.97 -23.54
C GLY A 151 0.12 -12.02 -24.74
N SER A 152 -0.50 -10.85 -24.58
CA SER A 152 -0.45 -9.80 -25.62
C SER A 152 0.89 -9.08 -25.68
N TYR A 153 1.70 -9.16 -24.63
CA TYR A 153 2.94 -8.39 -24.45
C TYR A 153 4.10 -9.23 -23.90
N PHE A 154 3.92 -10.53 -23.77
CA PHE A 154 4.96 -11.50 -23.40
C PHE A 154 4.62 -12.87 -23.97
N GLU A 155 5.60 -13.74 -24.03
CA GLU A 155 5.44 -15.16 -24.36
C GLU A 155 6.30 -15.98 -23.39
N LEU A 156 5.68 -16.97 -22.75
CA LEU A 156 6.34 -17.96 -21.92
C LEU A 156 6.29 -19.31 -22.65
N LEU A 157 7.46 -19.94 -22.80
CA LEU A 157 7.60 -21.26 -23.41
C LEU A 157 8.30 -22.17 -22.40
N ASP A 158 7.58 -23.11 -21.81
CA ASP A 158 8.04 -24.01 -20.74
C ASP A 158 8.82 -23.28 -19.63
N ALA A 159 8.39 -22.04 -19.35
CA ALA A 159 9.02 -21.19 -18.35
C ALA A 159 8.72 -21.69 -16.95
N ASN A 160 9.69 -21.53 -16.05
CA ASN A 160 9.53 -21.79 -14.62
C ASN A 160 10.24 -20.70 -13.83
N VAL A 161 9.90 -20.56 -12.54
CA VAL A 161 10.71 -19.79 -11.60
C VAL A 161 11.76 -20.69 -10.96
N SER A 162 12.97 -20.15 -10.76
CA SER A 162 14.12 -20.90 -10.22
C SER A 162 13.86 -21.43 -8.80
N VAL A 163 13.13 -20.66 -8.00
CA VAL A 163 12.64 -21.07 -6.69
C VAL A 163 11.16 -20.77 -6.54
N LYS A 164 10.40 -21.68 -5.95
CA LYS A 164 8.99 -21.44 -5.63
C LYS A 164 8.86 -20.66 -4.31
N PRO A 165 7.83 -19.81 -4.16
CA PRO A 165 7.54 -19.19 -2.86
C PRO A 165 7.36 -20.21 -1.75
N VAL A 166 7.74 -19.83 -0.53
CA VAL A 166 7.47 -20.62 0.70
C VAL A 166 5.99 -20.66 1.00
N GLN A 167 5.30 -19.54 0.82
CA GLN A 167 3.86 -19.42 1.04
C GLN A 167 3.06 -20.23 0.02
N LYS A 168 2.00 -20.92 0.47
CA LYS A 168 1.16 -21.78 -0.38
C LYS A 168 -0.30 -21.29 -0.34
N PRO A 169 -0.98 -21.25 -1.49
CA PRO A 169 -0.49 -21.61 -2.83
C PRO A 169 0.53 -20.61 -3.38
N HIS A 170 0.54 -19.36 -2.90
CA HIS A 170 1.45 -18.26 -3.26
C HIS A 170 1.38 -17.13 -2.21
N PRO A 171 2.30 -16.16 -2.22
CA PRO A 171 2.18 -14.94 -1.42
C PRO A 171 0.84 -14.23 -1.66
N PRO A 172 0.17 -13.67 -0.64
CA PRO A 172 -1.09 -12.98 -0.80
C PRO A 172 -1.00 -11.83 -1.81
N ILE A 173 -1.98 -11.74 -2.71
CA ILE A 173 -2.04 -10.75 -3.79
C ILE A 173 -3.06 -9.68 -3.43
N TRP A 174 -2.57 -8.49 -3.04
CA TRP A 174 -3.38 -7.32 -2.72
C TRP A 174 -3.45 -6.38 -3.92
N ILE A 175 -4.63 -6.14 -4.45
CA ILE A 175 -4.79 -5.31 -5.64
C ILE A 175 -5.26 -3.90 -5.27
N GLY A 176 -4.41 -2.91 -5.53
CA GLY A 176 -4.74 -1.49 -5.40
C GLY A 176 -5.69 -1.06 -6.51
N ALA A 177 -6.83 -0.50 -6.12
CA ALA A 177 -7.86 -0.03 -7.03
C ALA A 177 -8.59 1.19 -6.46
N ASN A 178 -8.95 2.16 -7.33
CA ASN A 178 -9.62 3.40 -6.93
C ASN A 178 -11.03 3.53 -7.55
N ALA A 179 -11.20 3.12 -8.80
CA ALA A 179 -12.48 3.21 -9.52
C ALA A 179 -13.23 1.88 -9.46
N ASP A 180 -14.56 1.93 -9.50
CA ASP A 180 -15.43 0.76 -9.38
C ASP A 180 -15.05 -0.40 -10.33
N PRO A 181 -14.79 -0.20 -11.64
CA PRO A 181 -14.38 -1.29 -12.52
C PRO A 181 -13.03 -1.92 -12.16
N ALA A 182 -12.15 -1.15 -11.50
CA ALA A 182 -10.87 -1.67 -11.00
C ALA A 182 -11.06 -2.46 -9.70
N ILE A 183 -12.00 -2.07 -8.84
CA ILE A 183 -12.40 -2.79 -7.63
C ILE A 183 -13.05 -4.14 -8.00
N GLU A 184 -13.96 -4.14 -8.96
CA GLU A 184 -14.55 -5.38 -9.49
C GLU A 184 -13.49 -6.33 -10.07
N ARG A 185 -12.51 -5.78 -10.79
CA ARG A 185 -11.37 -6.58 -11.26
C ARG A 185 -10.54 -7.12 -10.09
N ALA A 186 -10.28 -6.33 -9.04
CA ALA A 186 -9.56 -6.78 -7.86
C ALA A 186 -10.27 -7.98 -7.19
N ALA A 187 -11.60 -7.95 -7.10
CA ALA A 187 -12.40 -9.07 -6.58
C ALA A 187 -12.17 -10.36 -7.39
N ARG A 188 -12.16 -10.26 -8.73
CA ARG A 188 -12.00 -11.42 -9.60
C ARG A 188 -10.61 -12.03 -9.56
N ILE A 189 -9.54 -11.21 -9.65
CA ILE A 189 -8.19 -11.71 -9.92
C ILE A 189 -7.24 -11.64 -8.72
N GLY A 190 -7.55 -10.87 -7.67
CA GLY A 190 -6.77 -10.77 -6.44
C GLY A 190 -7.24 -11.69 -5.32
N ASP A 191 -6.49 -11.71 -4.23
CA ASP A 191 -6.94 -12.32 -2.96
C ASP A 191 -7.73 -11.30 -2.15
N CYS A 192 -7.36 -10.01 -2.25
CA CYS A 192 -8.16 -8.92 -1.72
C CYS A 192 -7.95 -7.60 -2.48
N TRP A 193 -8.89 -6.68 -2.30
CA TRP A 193 -8.74 -5.29 -2.68
C TRP A 193 -7.96 -4.53 -1.60
N TYR A 194 -6.90 -3.81 -2.00
CA TYR A 194 -6.11 -2.94 -1.14
C TYR A 194 -6.64 -1.51 -1.26
N VAL A 195 -7.38 -1.07 -0.23
CA VAL A 195 -8.07 0.23 -0.24
C VAL A 195 -7.07 1.38 -0.16
N ASN A 196 -7.21 2.34 -1.07
CA ASN A 196 -6.31 3.50 -1.14
C ASN A 196 -6.56 4.50 0.02
N PRO A 197 -5.58 5.40 0.32
CA PRO A 197 -5.69 6.32 1.47
C PRO A 197 -6.44 7.62 1.17
N HIS A 198 -6.83 7.87 -0.09
CA HIS A 198 -7.21 9.22 -0.53
C HIS A 198 -8.73 9.44 -0.51
N ASN A 199 -9.54 8.38 -0.57
CA ASN A 199 -11.00 8.49 -0.58
C ASN A 199 -11.55 8.82 0.80
N ARG A 200 -12.66 9.57 0.82
CA ARG A 200 -13.44 9.82 2.04
C ARG A 200 -14.13 8.53 2.51
N MET A 201 -14.60 8.56 3.74
CA MET A 201 -15.26 7.42 4.37
C MET A 201 -16.49 6.96 3.57
N ASP A 202 -17.37 7.88 3.21
CA ASP A 202 -18.61 7.61 2.47
C ASP A 202 -18.34 6.93 1.12
N THR A 203 -17.32 7.40 0.41
CA THR A 203 -16.87 6.77 -0.84
C THR A 203 -16.42 5.33 -0.61
N ILE A 204 -15.62 5.08 0.44
CA ILE A 204 -15.14 3.73 0.74
C ILE A 204 -16.29 2.82 1.16
N GLU A 205 -17.23 3.27 1.99
CA GLU A 205 -18.41 2.51 2.38
C GLU A 205 -19.18 2.04 1.13
N ARG A 206 -19.47 2.96 0.20
CA ARG A 206 -20.09 2.64 -1.09
C ARG A 206 -19.28 1.64 -1.92
N GLN A 207 -17.96 1.85 -1.98
CA GLN A 207 -17.06 1.00 -2.76
C GLN A 207 -16.89 -0.41 -2.16
N VAL A 208 -17.01 -0.56 -0.84
CA VAL A 208 -17.08 -1.87 -0.19
C VAL A 208 -18.31 -2.66 -0.66
N GLU A 209 -19.44 -2.01 -0.86
CA GLU A 209 -20.62 -2.69 -1.43
C GLU A 209 -20.42 -3.09 -2.90
N VAL A 210 -19.69 -2.29 -3.70
CA VAL A 210 -19.28 -2.69 -5.05
C VAL A 210 -18.38 -3.93 -5.00
N TYR A 211 -17.43 -3.94 -4.07
CA TYR A 211 -16.50 -5.06 -3.88
C TYR A 211 -17.21 -6.34 -3.45
N LYS A 212 -18.15 -6.27 -2.49
CA LYS A 212 -18.95 -7.42 -2.04
C LYS A 212 -19.74 -8.03 -3.20
N ARG A 213 -20.49 -7.21 -3.96
CA ARG A 213 -21.23 -7.68 -5.14
C ARG A 213 -20.32 -8.36 -6.18
N ALA A 214 -19.12 -7.81 -6.39
CA ALA A 214 -18.17 -8.39 -7.33
C ALA A 214 -17.57 -9.72 -6.84
N LEU A 215 -17.38 -9.88 -5.53
CA LEU A 215 -16.99 -11.16 -4.92
C LEU A 215 -18.09 -12.19 -5.07
N ASP A 216 -19.34 -11.84 -4.76
CA ASP A 216 -20.51 -12.74 -4.93
C ASP A 216 -20.64 -13.20 -6.38
N ALA A 217 -20.51 -12.30 -7.35
CA ALA A 217 -20.53 -12.61 -8.77
C ALA A 217 -19.36 -13.52 -9.21
N ALA A 218 -18.23 -13.47 -8.50
CA ALA A 218 -17.06 -14.31 -8.73
C ALA A 218 -17.08 -15.62 -7.92
N GLY A 219 -18.11 -15.85 -7.10
CA GLY A 219 -18.21 -17.02 -6.21
C GLY A 219 -17.14 -17.05 -5.11
N LYS A 220 -16.66 -15.88 -4.68
CA LYS A 220 -15.60 -15.75 -3.67
C LYS A 220 -16.15 -15.23 -2.34
N PRO A 221 -15.69 -15.75 -1.20
CA PRO A 221 -16.03 -15.19 0.10
C PRO A 221 -15.36 -13.82 0.30
N PHE A 222 -15.91 -13.04 1.22
CA PHE A 222 -15.24 -11.83 1.68
C PHE A 222 -13.89 -12.20 2.34
N PRO A 223 -12.80 -11.48 2.06
CA PRO A 223 -11.47 -11.86 2.52
C PRO A 223 -11.37 -11.79 4.06
N VAL A 224 -10.67 -12.76 4.64
CA VAL A 224 -10.39 -12.81 6.10
C VAL A 224 -9.50 -11.63 6.52
N GLU A 225 -8.58 -11.22 5.64
CA GLU A 225 -7.72 -10.06 5.79
C GLU A 225 -8.10 -9.02 4.74
N PHE A 226 -8.61 -7.88 5.18
CA PHE A 226 -9.04 -6.79 4.31
C PHE A 226 -8.25 -5.52 4.60
N PRO A 227 -7.24 -5.19 3.78
CA PRO A 227 -6.32 -4.09 4.04
C PRO A 227 -6.82 -2.75 3.53
N GLY A 228 -6.62 -1.70 4.34
CA GLY A 228 -6.84 -0.32 3.96
C GLY A 228 -5.71 0.58 4.44
N ARG A 229 -5.38 1.59 3.64
CA ARG A 229 -4.34 2.57 3.97
C ARG A 229 -4.93 3.91 4.39
N ARG A 230 -4.30 4.56 5.40
CA ARG A 230 -4.65 5.91 5.84
C ARG A 230 -3.39 6.69 6.24
N GLU A 231 -3.45 8.01 6.07
CA GLU A 231 -2.53 8.93 6.73
C GLU A 231 -2.91 8.99 8.21
N CYS A 232 -1.91 8.97 9.10
CA CYS A 232 -2.16 8.92 10.53
C CYS A 232 -1.14 9.75 11.31
N PHE A 233 -1.61 10.58 12.23
CA PHE A 233 -0.76 11.34 13.12
C PHE A 233 -1.40 11.49 14.49
N VAL A 234 -0.63 11.24 15.55
CA VAL A 234 -1.10 11.27 16.94
C VAL A 234 -0.33 12.37 17.69
N ALA A 235 -1.05 13.21 18.43
CA ALA A 235 -0.50 14.24 19.33
C ALA A 235 -1.32 14.32 20.61
N ALA A 236 -1.11 15.33 21.45
CA ALA A 236 -1.87 15.49 22.69
C ALA A 236 -3.35 15.82 22.45
N THR A 237 -3.65 16.60 21.40
CA THR A 237 -5.01 16.95 20.99
C THR A 237 -5.14 16.91 19.46
N ARG A 238 -6.39 16.93 18.98
CA ARG A 238 -6.68 16.98 17.53
C ARG A 238 -6.14 18.26 16.89
N GLU A 239 -6.32 19.40 17.56
CA GLU A 239 -5.85 20.69 17.08
C GLU A 239 -4.33 20.70 16.94
N GLU A 240 -3.65 20.12 17.91
CA GLU A 240 -2.19 19.99 17.86
C GLU A 240 -1.74 19.04 16.76
N ALA A 241 -2.37 17.88 16.61
CA ALA A 241 -2.06 16.94 15.55
C ALA A 241 -2.21 17.58 14.17
N ILE A 242 -3.29 18.31 13.93
CA ILE A 242 -3.55 19.04 12.69
C ILE A 242 -2.49 20.14 12.48
N ARG A 243 -2.19 20.95 13.50
CA ARG A 243 -1.19 22.01 13.43
C ARG A 243 0.20 21.47 13.05
N LEU A 244 0.60 20.37 13.68
CA LEU A 244 1.93 19.77 13.50
C LEU A 244 2.08 19.09 12.13
N CYS A 245 1.08 18.36 11.67
CA CYS A 245 1.17 17.61 10.41
C CYS A 245 0.87 18.46 9.15
N ARG A 246 0.12 19.56 9.30
CA ARG A 246 -0.35 20.44 8.19
C ARG A 246 0.74 20.76 7.16
N PRO A 247 1.93 21.32 7.52
CA PRO A 247 2.89 21.76 6.52
C PRO A 247 3.43 20.61 5.65
N TYR A 248 3.56 19.44 6.22
CA TYR A 248 4.12 18.25 5.53
C TYR A 248 3.09 17.52 4.69
N LEU A 249 1.89 17.38 5.23
CA LEU A 249 0.79 16.69 4.57
C LEU A 249 0.26 17.52 3.39
N THR A 250 0.14 18.85 3.55
CA THR A 250 -0.19 19.77 2.45
C THR A 250 0.81 19.63 1.31
N LYS A 251 2.10 19.73 1.61
CA LYS A 251 3.16 19.61 0.59
C LYS A 251 3.11 18.26 -0.15
N LYS A 252 2.82 17.18 0.55
CA LYS A 252 2.62 15.87 -0.08
C LYS A 252 1.47 15.90 -1.08
N TYR A 253 0.32 16.42 -0.68
CA TYR A 253 -0.88 16.42 -1.52
C TYR A 253 -0.77 17.38 -2.71
N GLU A 254 -0.07 18.51 -2.58
CA GLU A 254 0.31 19.38 -3.69
C GLU A 254 1.11 18.62 -4.77
N VAL A 255 2.10 17.83 -4.36
CA VAL A 255 2.89 17.00 -5.29
C VAL A 255 2.03 15.94 -5.96
N TYR A 256 1.16 15.27 -5.21
CA TYR A 256 0.27 14.23 -5.76
C TYR A 256 -0.76 14.80 -6.71
N HIS A 257 -1.32 15.97 -6.41
CA HIS A 257 -2.17 16.74 -7.32
C HIS A 257 -1.42 17.08 -8.62
N ALA A 258 -0.22 17.64 -8.51
CA ALA A 258 0.63 17.94 -9.66
C ALA A 258 1.00 16.70 -10.49
N TRP A 259 1.12 15.54 -9.89
CA TRP A 259 1.34 14.26 -10.57
C TRP A 259 0.08 13.70 -11.25
N GLY A 260 -1.09 14.32 -11.06
CA GLY A 260 -2.36 13.90 -11.63
C GLY A 260 -2.99 12.70 -10.93
N GLN A 261 -2.74 12.50 -9.63
CA GLN A 261 -3.40 11.46 -8.82
C GLN A 261 -4.93 11.62 -8.86
N ASP A 262 -5.41 12.83 -8.96
CA ASP A 262 -6.84 13.19 -9.02
C ASP A 262 -7.56 12.46 -10.16
N LYS A 263 -6.91 12.37 -11.32
CA LYS A 263 -7.46 11.68 -12.51
C LYS A 263 -7.67 10.18 -12.32
N ALA A 264 -7.05 9.62 -11.28
CA ALA A 264 -7.18 8.20 -10.93
C ALA A 264 -8.15 7.97 -9.75
N MET A 265 -8.80 9.03 -9.26
CA MET A 265 -9.72 9.00 -8.13
C MET A 265 -11.18 8.93 -8.62
N PRO A 266 -12.11 8.40 -7.82
CA PRO A 266 -13.54 8.45 -8.14
C PRO A 266 -14.08 9.88 -8.06
N GLU A 267 -15.17 10.13 -8.78
CA GLU A 267 -15.90 11.40 -8.69
C GLU A 267 -16.30 11.70 -7.23
N GLY A 268 -16.17 12.96 -6.84
CA GLY A 268 -16.40 13.44 -5.46
C GLY A 268 -15.15 13.40 -4.56
N ASP A 269 -14.16 12.57 -4.89
CA ASP A 269 -12.85 12.53 -4.22
C ASP A 269 -11.68 12.95 -5.11
N ASN A 270 -11.98 13.33 -6.34
CA ASN A 270 -11.02 13.62 -7.41
C ASN A 270 -10.46 15.06 -7.40
N ASP A 271 -10.45 15.70 -6.24
CA ASP A 271 -9.76 16.96 -6.00
C ASP A 271 -8.86 16.84 -4.74
N LEU A 272 -7.57 16.67 -4.96
CA LEU A 272 -6.56 16.66 -3.90
C LEU A 272 -5.91 18.04 -3.68
N GLY A 273 -6.28 19.03 -4.49
CA GLY A 273 -5.85 20.42 -4.36
C GLY A 273 -6.72 21.28 -3.43
N LEU A 274 -7.67 20.66 -2.71
CA LEU A 274 -8.52 21.33 -1.72
C LEU A 274 -7.72 22.03 -0.64
N ALA A 275 -8.30 23.07 -0.04
CA ALA A 275 -7.78 23.64 1.19
C ALA A 275 -7.60 22.54 2.24
N PHE A 276 -6.54 22.64 3.07
CA PHE A 276 -6.16 21.55 3.96
C PHE A 276 -7.30 21.11 4.90
N ASP A 277 -8.06 22.05 5.43
CA ASP A 277 -9.17 21.76 6.35
C ASP A 277 -10.34 21.02 5.69
N ASP A 278 -10.51 21.18 4.37
CA ASP A 278 -11.48 20.41 3.58
C ASP A 278 -10.88 19.06 3.14
N LEU A 279 -9.60 19.04 2.83
CA LEU A 279 -8.89 17.83 2.41
C LEU A 279 -8.89 16.76 3.52
N ILE A 280 -8.71 17.15 4.79
CA ILE A 280 -8.62 16.19 5.91
C ILE A 280 -9.97 15.63 6.36
N LYS A 281 -11.11 16.20 5.90
CA LYS A 281 -12.44 15.73 6.30
C LYS A 281 -12.65 14.28 5.87
N ASP A 282 -12.86 13.41 6.85
CA ASP A 282 -13.16 11.98 6.68
C ASP A 282 -12.12 11.16 5.86
N ARG A 283 -10.88 11.68 5.73
CA ARG A 283 -9.81 11.00 4.98
C ARG A 283 -8.67 10.48 5.84
N PHE A 284 -8.34 11.14 6.96
CA PHE A 284 -7.14 10.84 7.74
C PHE A 284 -7.46 10.54 9.20
N PHE A 285 -6.62 9.79 9.85
CA PHE A 285 -6.66 9.55 11.29
C PHE A 285 -5.75 10.57 11.97
N LEU A 286 -6.32 11.64 12.49
CA LEU A 286 -5.59 12.73 13.15
C LEU A 286 -6.24 13.03 14.49
N GLY A 287 -5.45 13.14 15.56
CA GLY A 287 -6.00 13.50 16.86
C GLY A 287 -5.15 13.04 18.05
N SER A 288 -5.78 13.06 19.21
CA SER A 288 -5.29 12.40 20.41
C SER A 288 -5.32 10.88 20.29
N VAL A 289 -4.73 10.20 21.25
CA VAL A 289 -4.72 8.73 21.30
C VAL A 289 -6.15 8.17 21.26
N ASP A 290 -7.07 8.74 22.05
CA ASP A 290 -8.45 8.27 22.13
C ASP A 290 -9.23 8.56 20.84
N GLU A 291 -9.07 9.75 20.26
CA GLU A 291 -9.72 10.12 19.01
C GLU A 291 -9.24 9.26 17.82
N VAL A 292 -7.92 8.99 17.72
CA VAL A 292 -7.39 8.15 16.65
C VAL A 292 -7.84 6.69 16.83
N ALA A 293 -7.89 6.19 18.06
CA ALA A 293 -8.43 4.85 18.34
C ALA A 293 -9.90 4.73 17.92
N GLU A 294 -10.74 5.71 18.27
CA GLU A 294 -12.15 5.75 17.89
C GLU A 294 -12.35 5.86 16.37
N GLN A 295 -11.55 6.69 15.68
CA GLN A 295 -11.58 6.81 14.22
C GLN A 295 -11.27 5.47 13.55
N ILE A 296 -10.26 4.71 14.03
CA ILE A 296 -9.92 3.39 13.50
C ILE A 296 -11.04 2.38 13.78
N ILE A 297 -11.59 2.35 14.99
CA ILE A 297 -12.71 1.48 15.37
C ILE A 297 -13.92 1.73 14.47
N ASN A 298 -14.29 3.00 14.30
CA ASN A 298 -15.40 3.39 13.43
C ASN A 298 -15.16 3.00 11.97
N TYR A 299 -13.93 3.23 11.47
CA TYR A 299 -13.53 2.83 10.13
C TYR A 299 -13.66 1.32 9.92
N THR A 300 -13.16 0.52 10.88
CA THR A 300 -13.30 -0.94 10.87
C THR A 300 -14.76 -1.38 10.85
N ARG A 301 -15.57 -0.84 11.74
CA ARG A 301 -17.01 -1.22 11.86
C ARG A 301 -17.79 -0.93 10.59
N LYS A 302 -17.54 0.22 9.94
CA LYS A 302 -18.25 0.64 8.74
C LYS A 302 -17.81 -0.08 7.47
N THR A 303 -16.53 -0.41 7.36
CA THR A 303 -15.94 -0.93 6.11
C THR A 303 -15.59 -2.41 6.14
N GLY A 304 -15.43 -2.99 7.33
CA GLY A 304 -14.87 -4.33 7.51
C GLY A 304 -13.34 -4.40 7.35
N ILE A 305 -12.68 -3.26 7.10
CA ILE A 305 -11.20 -3.21 7.03
C ILE A 305 -10.63 -3.57 8.39
N ASN A 306 -9.76 -4.58 8.40
CA ASN A 306 -9.15 -5.12 9.62
C ASN A 306 -7.61 -5.17 9.58
N HIS A 307 -6.99 -4.70 8.50
CA HIS A 307 -5.56 -4.47 8.41
C HIS A 307 -5.29 -3.01 8.04
N HIS A 308 -4.97 -2.20 9.04
CA HIS A 308 -4.76 -0.76 8.89
C HIS A 308 -3.31 -0.44 8.57
N VAL A 309 -3.02 -0.06 7.32
CA VAL A 309 -1.69 0.37 6.90
C VAL A 309 -1.57 1.88 7.09
N LEU A 310 -0.81 2.30 8.09
CA LEU A 310 -0.71 3.68 8.55
C LEU A 310 0.53 4.38 7.98
N SER A 311 0.34 5.56 7.42
CA SER A 311 1.39 6.43 6.88
C SER A 311 1.60 7.59 7.86
N CYS A 312 2.76 7.61 8.53
CA CYS A 312 3.02 8.51 9.66
C CYS A 312 4.15 9.52 9.39
N GLN A 313 4.71 9.53 8.17
CA GLN A 313 5.76 10.46 7.76
C GLN A 313 5.52 11.00 6.35
N TRP A 314 5.82 12.28 6.15
CA TRP A 314 5.66 12.99 4.88
C TRP A 314 6.90 13.82 4.54
N PRO A 315 7.06 14.30 3.28
CA PRO A 315 8.26 15.01 2.84
C PRO A 315 8.61 16.22 3.72
N GLY A 316 9.85 16.26 4.20
CA GLY A 316 10.39 17.33 5.06
C GLY A 316 10.02 17.22 6.55
N MET A 317 9.26 16.22 6.97
CA MET A 317 8.88 16.00 8.36
C MET A 317 10.08 15.49 9.17
N PRO A 318 10.34 16.07 10.38
CA PRO A 318 11.39 15.59 11.28
C PRO A 318 11.18 14.15 11.71
N GLN A 319 12.27 13.37 11.81
CA GLN A 319 12.26 11.98 12.25
C GLN A 319 11.60 11.78 13.62
N SER A 320 11.89 12.68 14.59
CA SER A 320 11.33 12.59 15.95
C SER A 320 9.80 12.55 15.96
N MET A 321 9.13 13.37 15.13
CA MET A 321 7.67 13.39 15.04
C MET A 321 7.10 12.04 14.52
N ALA A 322 7.80 11.39 13.60
CA ALA A 322 7.40 10.07 13.12
C ALA A 322 7.56 9.02 14.23
N LEU A 323 8.70 9.03 14.93
CA LEU A 323 8.98 8.08 16.03
C LEU A 323 7.99 8.25 17.19
N ASP A 324 7.68 9.49 17.59
CA ASP A 324 6.70 9.78 18.64
C ASP A 324 5.32 9.23 18.26
N THR A 325 4.87 9.48 17.02
CA THR A 325 3.61 8.92 16.53
C THR A 325 3.62 7.38 16.55
N LEU A 326 4.71 6.74 16.13
CA LEU A 326 4.81 5.26 16.15
C LEU A 326 4.74 4.72 17.58
N GLN A 327 5.39 5.39 18.54
CA GLN A 327 5.34 4.99 19.95
C GLN A 327 3.93 5.10 20.53
N LEU A 328 3.23 6.21 20.29
CA LEU A 328 1.85 6.39 20.74
C LEU A 328 0.90 5.36 20.08
N LEU A 329 1.07 5.11 18.79
CA LEU A 329 0.29 4.07 18.10
C LEU A 329 0.48 2.69 18.75
N GLY A 330 1.73 2.23 18.89
CA GLY A 330 2.01 0.88 19.38
C GLY A 330 1.67 0.69 20.86
N LYS A 331 2.00 1.66 21.71
CA LYS A 331 1.82 1.55 23.16
C LYS A 331 0.41 1.84 23.64
N GLU A 332 -0.32 2.73 22.96
CA GLU A 332 -1.58 3.25 23.45
C GLU A 332 -2.76 3.05 22.49
N VAL A 333 -2.64 3.42 21.22
CA VAL A 333 -3.76 3.34 20.26
C VAL A 333 -4.12 1.88 19.96
N PHE A 334 -3.15 1.04 19.60
CA PHE A 334 -3.42 -0.35 19.19
C PHE A 334 -4.11 -1.18 20.27
N PRO A 335 -3.71 -1.11 21.58
CA PRO A 335 -4.45 -1.79 22.63
C PRO A 335 -5.92 -1.33 22.72
N ARG A 336 -6.19 -0.01 22.63
CA ARG A 336 -7.55 0.54 22.69
C ARG A 336 -8.40 0.06 21.50
N VAL A 337 -7.83 0.09 20.29
CA VAL A 337 -8.55 -0.40 19.11
C VAL A 337 -8.89 -1.88 19.24
N ARG A 338 -7.96 -2.73 19.71
CA ARG A 338 -8.20 -4.18 19.88
C ARG A 338 -9.27 -4.49 20.93
N GLN A 339 -9.46 -3.60 21.91
CA GLN A 339 -10.52 -3.74 22.93
C GLN A 339 -11.88 -3.24 22.42
N GLY A 340 -11.90 -2.33 21.48
CA GLY A 340 -13.10 -1.67 20.99
C GLY A 340 -13.76 -2.32 19.76
N VAL A 341 -13.16 -3.35 19.14
CA VAL A 341 -13.66 -3.99 17.91
C VAL A 341 -14.15 -5.41 18.14
#